data_631c02ac3c3fa82d5a1bfc9bb3c6d824
#
_entry.id   631c02ac3c3fa82d5a1bfc9bb3c6d824
#
_cell.length_a   1.000
_cell.length_b   1.000
_cell.length_c   1.000
_cell.angle_alpha   90.00
_cell.angle_beta   90.00
_cell.angle_gamma   90.00
#
_symmetry.space_group_name_H-M   'P 1'
#
loop_
_entity.id
_entity.type
_entity.pdbx_description
1 polymer ?
#
loop_
_entity_poly.entity_id
_entity_poly.type
_entity_poly.pdbx_seq_one_letter_code
_entity_poly.pdbx_strand_id
1 'polypeptide(L)'
;AIVVATQTVQQSLDLDADLLITDLCPMDVLLQRIGRLHRHVRSVSERPHGFREAVCVVLDPGPLNDLIDERGNVHGRHGFGRVYEDVRIVEATRDLLIERRTLAIPLDSRILVERTTHPHALEALVAKAGPNMAAHAMKTTGTVTVHRQLAKGHGVDRTKVIGEYG
;
A
#
# COMPACT_ATOMS: atom_id res chain seq x y z
N ALA A 1 7.59 25.45 -3.05
CA ALA A 1 8.09 24.80 -1.84
C ALA A 1 8.32 23.32 -2.09
N ILE A 2 9.26 22.70 -1.38
CA ILE A 2 9.49 21.23 -1.39
C ILE A 2 9.16 20.74 0.00
N VAL A 3 8.32 19.69 0.06
CA VAL A 3 7.96 19.00 1.30
C VAL A 3 8.52 17.58 1.24
N VAL A 4 9.36 17.21 2.19
CA VAL A 4 9.86 15.84 2.37
C VAL A 4 9.18 15.26 3.60
N ALA A 5 8.54 14.12 3.44
CA ALA A 5 7.71 13.57 4.50
C ALA A 5 7.71 12.05 4.52
N THR A 6 7.48 11.50 5.70
CA THR A 6 7.19 10.08 5.93
C THR A 6 5.68 9.82 5.88
N GLN A 7 5.24 8.62 6.21
CA GLN A 7 3.83 8.22 6.26
C GLN A 7 2.92 9.14 7.09
N THR A 8 3.46 9.84 8.07
CA THR A 8 2.72 10.73 8.99
C THR A 8 1.99 11.88 8.27
N VAL A 9 2.53 12.34 7.13
CA VAL A 9 1.93 13.44 6.34
C VAL A 9 0.68 13.00 5.58
N GLN A 10 0.48 11.71 5.39
CA GLN A 10 -0.67 11.20 4.64
C GLN A 10 -2.01 11.48 5.32
N GLN A 11 -2.06 11.60 6.64
CA GLN A 11 -3.31 11.61 7.40
C GLN A 11 -3.78 12.99 7.86
N SER A 12 -2.92 14.00 7.95
CA SER A 12 -3.24 15.20 8.74
C SER A 12 -3.10 16.53 8.02
N LEU A 13 -2.51 16.60 6.83
CA LEU A 13 -2.26 17.87 6.17
C LEU A 13 -3.10 18.04 4.91
N ASP A 14 -3.72 19.20 4.80
CA ASP A 14 -4.39 19.64 3.59
C ASP A 14 -3.35 20.19 2.61
N LEU A 15 -2.71 19.27 1.90
CA LEU A 15 -1.70 19.60 0.89
C LEU A 15 -2.32 19.55 -0.52
N ASP A 16 -1.94 20.51 -1.34
CA ASP A 16 -2.23 20.57 -2.76
C ASP A 16 -0.91 20.60 -3.53
N ALA A 17 -0.33 19.42 -3.74
CA ALA A 17 0.95 19.26 -4.41
C ALA A 17 0.80 19.40 -5.93
N ASP A 18 1.78 20.01 -6.59
CA ASP A 18 1.85 20.09 -8.05
C ASP A 18 2.53 18.85 -8.66
N LEU A 19 3.43 18.21 -7.91
CA LEU A 19 4.14 16.97 -8.27
C LEU A 19 4.25 16.09 -7.02
N LEU A 20 4.03 14.80 -7.18
CA LEU A 20 4.28 13.80 -6.15
C LEU A 20 5.40 12.87 -6.58
N ILE A 21 6.42 12.71 -5.72
CA ILE A 21 7.44 11.66 -5.84
C ILE A 21 7.32 10.79 -4.61
N THR A 22 7.18 9.48 -4.79
CA THR A 22 6.93 8.56 -3.69
C THR A 22 7.62 7.21 -3.91
N ASP A 23 7.98 6.54 -2.80
CA ASP A 23 8.36 5.15 -2.86
C ASP A 23 7.17 4.27 -3.26
N LEU A 24 7.47 3.11 -3.85
CA LEU A 24 6.48 2.07 -4.10
C LEU A 24 5.86 1.62 -2.76
N CYS A 25 4.54 1.47 -2.75
CA CYS A 25 3.76 1.10 -1.56
C CYS A 25 2.47 0.37 -1.96
N PRO A 26 1.71 -0.21 -1.02
CA PRO A 26 0.38 -0.74 -1.31
C PRO A 26 -0.52 0.27 -2.01
N MET A 27 -1.42 -0.22 -2.89
CA MET A 27 -2.26 0.64 -3.73
C MET A 27 -3.15 1.58 -2.93
N ASP A 28 -3.72 1.14 -1.82
CA ASP A 28 -4.55 1.96 -0.93
C ASP A 28 -3.75 3.14 -0.32
N VAL A 29 -2.50 2.89 0.06
CA VAL A 29 -1.57 3.91 0.56
C VAL A 29 -1.17 4.87 -0.57
N LEU A 30 -0.90 4.34 -1.77
CA LEU A 30 -0.57 5.15 -2.94
C LEU A 30 -1.72 6.10 -3.31
N LEU A 31 -2.96 5.60 -3.30
CA LEU A 31 -4.15 6.41 -3.56
C LEU A 31 -4.34 7.53 -2.54
N GLN A 32 -4.04 7.28 -1.25
CA GLN A 32 -4.06 8.32 -0.23
C GLN A 32 -3.02 9.42 -0.50
N ARG A 33 -1.83 9.05 -1.01
CA ARG A 33 -0.78 9.99 -1.41
C ARG A 33 -1.18 10.78 -2.65
N ILE A 34 -1.69 10.09 -3.68
CA ILE A 34 -2.20 10.71 -4.92
C ILE A 34 -3.34 11.69 -4.61
N GLY A 35 -4.17 11.41 -3.60
CA GLY A 35 -5.22 12.32 -3.14
C GLY A 35 -4.71 13.67 -2.60
N ARG A 36 -3.38 13.88 -2.51
CA ARG A 36 -2.75 15.17 -2.19
C ARG A 36 -2.21 15.90 -3.43
N LEU A 37 -2.27 15.24 -4.59
CA LEU A 37 -1.80 15.78 -5.86
C LEU A 37 -2.99 16.44 -6.57
N HIS A 38 -2.85 17.72 -6.94
CA HIS A 38 -3.91 18.51 -7.57
C HIS A 38 -5.25 18.44 -6.82
N ARG A 39 -5.17 18.47 -5.49
CA ARG A 39 -6.33 18.27 -4.62
C ARG A 39 -7.36 19.39 -4.73
N HIS A 40 -6.90 20.62 -4.84
CA HIS A 40 -7.79 21.78 -4.96
C HIS A 40 -8.01 22.15 -6.42
N VAL A 41 -9.24 22.55 -6.72
CA VAL A 41 -9.58 23.07 -8.05
C VAL A 41 -8.88 24.41 -8.23
N ARG A 42 -7.92 24.46 -9.12
CA ARG A 42 -7.23 25.67 -9.55
C ARG A 42 -7.31 25.79 -11.06
N SER A 43 -7.28 27.02 -11.56
CA SER A 43 -7.16 27.24 -13.00
C SER A 43 -5.78 26.76 -13.50
N VAL A 44 -5.71 26.35 -14.76
CA VAL A 44 -4.46 25.88 -15.37
C VAL A 44 -3.38 26.97 -15.33
N SER A 45 -3.78 28.25 -15.34
CA SER A 45 -2.84 29.38 -15.26
C SER A 45 -2.24 29.61 -13.87
N GLU A 46 -2.88 29.10 -12.81
CA GLU A 46 -2.40 29.21 -11.43
C GLU A 46 -1.36 28.15 -11.07
N ARG A 47 -1.22 27.13 -11.92
CA ARG A 47 -0.20 26.10 -11.72
C ARG A 47 1.08 26.46 -12.49
N PRO A 48 2.25 26.23 -11.92
CA PRO A 48 3.52 26.49 -12.60
C PRO A 48 3.59 25.76 -13.94
N HIS A 49 4.22 26.38 -14.92
CA HIS A 49 4.46 25.75 -16.21
C HIS A 49 5.25 24.45 -16.01
N GLY A 50 4.79 23.34 -16.55
CA GLY A 50 5.38 22.00 -16.35
C GLY A 50 4.67 21.15 -15.28
N PHE A 51 3.76 21.74 -14.47
CA PHE A 51 2.97 21.04 -13.44
C PHE A 51 1.45 21.18 -13.67
N ARG A 52 1.06 21.39 -14.89
CA ARG A 52 -0.37 21.55 -15.27
C ARG A 52 -1.13 20.23 -15.29
N GLU A 53 -0.41 19.13 -15.42
CA GLU A 53 -0.94 17.77 -15.34
C GLU A 53 -0.57 17.17 -13.98
N ALA A 54 -1.46 16.36 -13.43
CA ALA A 54 -1.23 15.65 -12.18
C ALA A 54 -0.26 14.48 -12.42
N VAL A 55 1.00 14.64 -12.04
CA VAL A 55 2.05 13.64 -12.22
C VAL A 55 2.49 13.06 -10.89
N CYS A 56 2.41 11.74 -10.77
CA CYS A 56 2.97 10.97 -9.66
C CYS A 56 4.14 10.12 -10.17
N VAL A 57 5.32 10.33 -9.62
CA VAL A 57 6.51 9.52 -9.88
C VAL A 57 6.65 8.50 -8.76
N VAL A 58 6.55 7.22 -9.09
CA VAL A 58 6.77 6.12 -8.15
C VAL A 58 8.18 5.57 -8.35
N LEU A 59 8.97 5.56 -7.29
CA LEU A 59 10.32 5.00 -7.29
C LEU A 59 10.22 3.47 -7.24
N ASP A 60 10.65 2.81 -8.31
CA ASP A 60 10.57 1.36 -8.46
C ASP A 60 11.88 0.71 -7.99
N PRO A 61 11.87 -0.13 -6.92
CA PRO A 61 13.05 -0.84 -6.45
C PRO A 61 13.41 -2.08 -7.30
N GLY A 62 12.62 -2.38 -8.31
CA GLY A 62 12.67 -3.64 -9.07
C GLY A 62 11.77 -4.74 -8.49
N PRO A 63 11.86 -5.97 -9.01
CA PRO A 63 11.06 -7.10 -8.55
C PRO A 63 11.29 -7.40 -7.06
N LEU A 64 10.23 -7.40 -6.25
CA LEU A 64 10.36 -7.64 -4.82
C LEU A 64 10.69 -9.08 -4.47
N ASN A 65 10.48 -10.03 -5.38
CA ASN A 65 10.90 -11.41 -5.22
C ASN A 65 12.42 -11.52 -4.96
N ASP A 66 13.21 -10.60 -5.52
CA ASP A 66 14.67 -10.58 -5.35
C ASP A 66 15.09 -10.13 -3.93
N LEU A 67 14.16 -9.55 -3.18
CA LEU A 67 14.36 -9.14 -1.79
C LEU A 67 13.91 -10.21 -0.79
N ILE A 68 13.38 -11.35 -1.26
CA ILE A 68 12.84 -12.41 -0.40
C ILE A 68 13.78 -13.60 -0.43
N ASP A 69 14.15 -14.11 0.75
CA ASP A 69 14.95 -15.34 0.86
C ASP A 69 14.09 -16.61 0.71
N GLU A 70 14.75 -17.78 0.66
CA GLU A 70 14.11 -19.08 0.55
C GLU A 70 13.17 -19.41 1.73
N ARG A 71 13.31 -18.70 2.85
CA ARG A 71 12.45 -18.83 4.05
C ARG A 71 11.29 -17.84 4.07
N GLY A 72 11.15 -17.05 3.01
CA GLY A 72 10.10 -16.02 2.91
C GLY A 72 10.35 -14.76 3.74
N ASN A 73 11.59 -14.56 4.24
CA ASN A 73 11.93 -13.31 4.91
C ASN A 73 12.26 -12.24 3.87
N VAL A 74 11.85 -11.03 4.16
CA VAL A 74 12.14 -9.87 3.30
C VAL A 74 13.40 -9.19 3.79
N HIS A 75 14.39 -9.10 2.93
CA HIS A 75 15.65 -8.41 3.15
C HIS A 75 15.69 -7.15 2.31
N GLY A 76 15.43 -5.99 2.91
CA GLY A 76 15.41 -4.76 2.14
C GLY A 76 15.69 -3.53 2.99
N ARG A 77 16.30 -2.51 2.34
CA ARG A 77 16.57 -1.20 2.97
C ARG A 77 15.36 -0.26 2.89
N HIS A 78 14.31 -0.63 2.15
CA HIS A 78 13.20 0.24 1.77
C HIS A 78 11.95 0.11 2.67
N GLY A 79 12.06 -0.53 3.83
CA GLY A 79 10.93 -0.71 4.76
C GLY A 79 9.98 -1.84 4.41
N PHE A 80 10.21 -2.56 3.30
CA PHE A 80 9.44 -3.75 2.95
C PHE A 80 9.65 -4.85 3.99
N GLY A 81 8.59 -5.58 4.34
CA GLY A 81 8.62 -6.60 5.39
C GLY A 81 8.54 -6.04 6.82
N ARG A 82 8.69 -4.73 7.03
CA ARG A 82 8.55 -4.06 8.34
C ARG A 82 7.37 -3.10 8.37
N VAL A 83 7.29 -2.21 7.39
CA VAL A 83 6.21 -1.23 7.24
C VAL A 83 5.06 -1.85 6.46
N TYR A 84 5.39 -2.55 5.39
CA TYR A 84 4.46 -3.33 4.57
C TYR A 84 4.83 -4.81 4.73
N GLU A 85 4.15 -5.47 5.67
CA GLU A 85 4.46 -6.86 6.05
C GLU A 85 4.19 -7.82 4.89
N ASP A 86 3.09 -7.61 4.17
CA ASP A 86 2.73 -8.41 3.00
C ASP A 86 3.23 -7.75 1.71
N VAL A 87 4.41 -8.12 1.28
CA VAL A 87 5.01 -7.56 0.06
C VAL A 87 4.33 -8.02 -1.23
N ARG A 88 3.44 -9.03 -1.19
CA ARG A 88 2.63 -9.44 -2.34
C ARG A 88 1.74 -8.29 -2.82
N ILE A 89 1.16 -7.53 -1.89
CA ILE A 89 0.31 -6.37 -2.20
C ILE A 89 1.13 -5.27 -2.88
N VAL A 90 2.36 -5.08 -2.43
CA VAL A 90 3.27 -4.09 -3.01
C VAL A 90 3.72 -4.51 -4.41
N GLU A 91 4.06 -5.80 -4.62
CA GLU A 91 4.41 -6.32 -5.95
C GLU A 91 3.20 -6.27 -6.91
N ALA A 92 1.99 -6.59 -6.43
CA ALA A 92 0.77 -6.45 -7.24
C ALA A 92 0.53 -4.98 -7.65
N THR A 93 0.84 -4.03 -6.76
CA THR A 93 0.79 -2.60 -7.10
C THR A 93 1.82 -2.25 -8.16
N ARG A 94 3.05 -2.76 -8.04
CA ARG A 94 4.11 -2.56 -9.02
C ARG A 94 3.71 -3.07 -10.41
N ASP A 95 3.25 -4.32 -10.50
CA ASP A 95 2.81 -4.95 -11.75
C ASP A 95 1.69 -4.12 -12.40
N LEU A 96 0.72 -3.69 -11.62
CA LEU A 96 -0.40 -2.87 -12.10
C LEU A 96 0.05 -1.50 -12.61
N LEU A 97 1.01 -0.84 -11.98
CA LEU A 97 1.55 0.45 -12.43
C LEU A 97 2.39 0.32 -13.69
N ILE A 98 3.06 -0.82 -13.90
CA ILE A 98 3.76 -1.13 -15.15
C ILE A 98 2.76 -1.32 -16.29
N GLU A 99 1.66 -2.05 -16.04
CA GLU A 99 0.58 -2.29 -16.99
C GLU A 99 -0.17 -0.99 -17.34
N ARG A 100 -0.42 -0.14 -16.33
CA ARG A 100 -1.31 1.02 -16.45
C ARG A 100 -0.64 2.30 -16.00
N ARG A 101 -0.31 3.17 -16.95
CA ARG A 101 0.37 4.45 -16.72
C ARG A 101 -0.55 5.61 -16.36
N THR A 102 -1.83 5.49 -16.65
CA THR A 102 -2.83 6.53 -16.38
C THR A 102 -3.94 5.99 -15.50
N LEU A 103 -4.23 6.68 -14.41
CA LEU A 103 -5.24 6.32 -13.43
C LEU A 103 -6.30 7.42 -13.34
N ALA A 104 -7.58 7.07 -13.45
CA ALA A 104 -8.69 8.01 -13.29
C ALA A 104 -9.18 7.98 -11.83
N ILE A 105 -8.66 8.87 -11.00
CA ILE A 105 -8.99 8.96 -9.58
C ILE A 105 -10.08 10.03 -9.39
N PRO A 106 -11.16 9.76 -8.66
CA PRO A 106 -11.41 8.57 -7.81
C PRO A 106 -12.09 7.38 -8.50
N LEU A 107 -12.46 7.47 -9.79
CA LEU A 107 -13.28 6.48 -10.49
C LEU A 107 -12.70 5.07 -10.44
N ASP A 108 -11.39 4.95 -10.61
CA ASP A 108 -10.69 3.66 -10.64
C ASP A 108 -10.33 3.14 -9.24
N SER A 109 -10.44 3.94 -8.19
CA SER A 109 -9.86 3.64 -6.87
C SER A 109 -10.24 2.27 -6.34
N ARG A 110 -11.51 1.90 -6.43
CA ARG A 110 -12.00 0.60 -5.96
C ARG A 110 -11.36 -0.55 -6.71
N ILE A 111 -11.40 -0.52 -8.03
CA ILE A 111 -10.87 -1.61 -8.85
C ILE A 111 -9.35 -1.74 -8.74
N LEU A 112 -8.64 -0.63 -8.55
CA LEU A 112 -7.19 -0.62 -8.33
C LEU A 112 -6.83 -1.33 -7.02
N VAL A 113 -7.55 -1.05 -5.93
CA VAL A 113 -7.36 -1.73 -4.64
C VAL A 113 -7.74 -3.20 -4.75
N GLU A 114 -8.90 -3.53 -5.31
CA GLU A 114 -9.35 -4.92 -5.49
C GLU A 114 -8.34 -5.75 -6.29
N ARG A 115 -7.79 -5.22 -7.38
CA ARG A 115 -6.78 -5.92 -8.21
C ARG A 115 -5.47 -6.19 -7.47
N THR A 116 -5.14 -5.43 -6.45
CA THR A 116 -3.88 -5.58 -5.71
C THR A 116 -4.02 -6.28 -4.36
N THR A 117 -5.25 -6.46 -3.87
CA THR A 117 -5.50 -7.03 -2.53
C THR A 117 -6.40 -8.27 -2.55
N HIS A 118 -7.12 -8.52 -3.64
CA HIS A 118 -8.03 -9.66 -3.71
C HIS A 118 -7.26 -10.98 -3.63
N PRO A 119 -7.70 -11.97 -2.82
CA PRO A 119 -6.99 -13.24 -2.63
C PRO A 119 -6.59 -13.94 -3.93
N HIS A 120 -7.50 -14.06 -4.89
CA HIS A 120 -7.19 -14.69 -6.18
C HIS A 120 -6.13 -13.94 -7.00
N ALA A 121 -6.09 -12.60 -6.91
CA ALA A 121 -5.05 -11.83 -7.58
C ALA A 121 -3.68 -12.09 -6.96
N LEU A 122 -3.62 -12.17 -5.62
CA LEU A 122 -2.40 -12.50 -4.87
C LEU A 122 -1.95 -13.94 -5.10
N GLU A 123 -2.88 -14.90 -5.19
CA GLU A 123 -2.57 -16.30 -5.55
C GLU A 123 -1.95 -16.40 -6.95
N ALA A 124 -2.55 -15.73 -7.94
CA ALA A 124 -2.02 -15.69 -9.30
C ALA A 124 -0.62 -15.03 -9.37
N LEU A 125 -0.40 -13.97 -8.60
CA LEU A 125 0.91 -13.32 -8.47
C LEU A 125 1.93 -14.29 -7.90
N VAL A 126 1.61 -14.99 -6.79
CA VAL A 126 2.50 -15.96 -6.14
C VAL A 126 2.88 -17.08 -7.10
N ALA A 127 1.92 -17.61 -7.87
CA ALA A 127 2.18 -18.67 -8.85
C ALA A 127 3.16 -18.23 -9.95
N LYS A 128 3.13 -16.95 -10.33
CA LYS A 128 4.00 -16.35 -11.35
C LYS A 128 5.39 -15.97 -10.80
N ALA A 129 5.45 -15.46 -9.56
CA ALA A 129 6.66 -14.85 -8.98
C ALA A 129 7.70 -15.88 -8.51
N GLY A 130 7.29 -17.12 -8.20
CA GLY A 130 8.24 -18.20 -7.86
C GLY A 130 8.30 -18.55 -6.37
N PRO A 131 9.27 -19.43 -5.99
CA PRO A 131 9.28 -20.11 -4.70
C PRO A 131 9.46 -19.17 -3.49
N ASN A 132 10.28 -18.15 -3.60
CA ASN A 132 10.53 -17.22 -2.49
C ASN A 132 9.25 -16.44 -2.14
N MET A 133 8.50 -15.98 -3.14
CA MET A 133 7.22 -15.33 -2.93
C MET A 133 6.17 -16.30 -2.36
N ALA A 134 6.22 -17.58 -2.75
CA ALA A 134 5.37 -18.62 -2.18
C ALA A 134 5.70 -18.85 -0.69
N ALA A 135 6.96 -18.94 -0.33
CA ALA A 135 7.40 -19.06 1.07
C ALA A 135 6.95 -17.83 1.90
N HIS A 136 7.06 -16.63 1.34
CA HIS A 136 6.57 -15.40 1.97
C HIS A 136 5.06 -15.42 2.18
N ALA A 137 4.30 -15.88 1.18
CA ALA A 137 2.84 -16.01 1.26
C ALA A 137 2.41 -16.95 2.39
N MET A 138 3.06 -18.11 2.54
CA MET A 138 2.79 -19.05 3.63
C MET A 138 3.05 -18.42 5.00
N LYS A 139 4.18 -17.74 5.14
CA LYS A 139 4.56 -17.06 6.39
C LYS A 139 3.56 -15.97 6.76
N THR A 140 3.20 -15.10 5.84
CA THR A 140 2.25 -14.00 6.06
C THR A 140 0.88 -14.52 6.43
N THR A 141 0.38 -15.56 5.76
CA THR A 141 -0.90 -16.18 6.06
C THR A 141 -0.89 -16.82 7.45
N GLY A 142 0.20 -17.49 7.84
CA GLY A 142 0.38 -18.05 9.18
C GLY A 142 0.31 -16.97 10.26
N THR A 143 1.00 -15.86 10.08
CA THR A 143 1.00 -14.73 11.03
C THR A 143 -0.40 -14.13 11.19
N VAL A 144 -1.13 -13.89 10.09
CA VAL A 144 -2.51 -13.39 10.13
C VAL A 144 -3.45 -14.35 10.88
N THR A 145 -3.28 -15.67 10.67
CA THR A 145 -4.08 -16.68 11.34
C THR A 145 -3.83 -16.67 12.85
N VAL A 146 -2.57 -16.61 13.29
CA VAL A 146 -2.19 -16.52 14.70
C VAL A 146 -2.77 -15.25 15.35
N HIS A 147 -2.59 -14.09 14.72
CA HIS A 147 -3.14 -12.82 15.22
C HIS A 147 -4.67 -12.87 15.33
N ARG A 148 -5.36 -13.48 14.36
CA ARG A 148 -6.81 -13.65 14.39
C ARG A 148 -7.26 -14.56 15.54
N GLN A 149 -6.53 -15.63 15.81
CA GLN A 149 -6.82 -16.53 16.94
C GLN A 149 -6.59 -15.84 18.29
N LEU A 150 -5.47 -15.11 18.43
CA LEU A 150 -5.19 -14.30 19.62
C LEU A 150 -6.27 -13.25 19.84
N ALA A 151 -6.67 -12.52 18.81
CA ALA A 151 -7.74 -11.53 18.92
C ALA A 151 -9.09 -12.14 19.35
N LYS A 152 -9.41 -13.35 18.89
CA LYS A 152 -10.60 -14.09 19.35
C LYS A 152 -10.48 -14.50 20.81
N GLY A 153 -9.29 -14.91 21.27
CA GLY A 153 -9.03 -15.30 22.66
C GLY A 153 -9.04 -14.11 23.64
N HIS A 154 -8.74 -12.90 23.17
CA HIS A 154 -8.78 -11.65 23.93
C HIS A 154 -10.06 -10.85 23.72
N GLY A 155 -11.02 -11.37 22.94
CA GLY A 155 -12.33 -10.74 22.73
C GLY A 155 -13.02 -10.53 24.07
N VAL A 156 -13.47 -9.30 24.32
CA VAL A 156 -14.29 -9.00 25.52
C VAL A 156 -15.56 -9.84 25.45
N ASP A 157 -15.72 -10.72 26.44
CA ASP A 157 -16.94 -11.49 26.61
C ASP A 157 -18.09 -10.53 26.93
N ARG A 158 -18.90 -10.23 25.92
CA ARG A 158 -20.06 -9.32 26.06
C ARG A 158 -21.14 -9.84 27.01
N THR A 159 -21.04 -11.10 27.46
CA THR A 159 -21.94 -11.66 28.44
C THR A 159 -21.51 -11.37 29.90
N LYS A 160 -20.27 -10.93 30.10
CA LYS A 160 -19.82 -10.45 31.40
C LYS A 160 -20.29 -9.01 31.56
N VAL A 161 -21.38 -8.87 32.31
CA VAL A 161 -21.83 -7.58 32.82
C VAL A 161 -20.66 -6.92 33.55
N ILE A 162 -20.34 -5.67 33.16
CA ILE A 162 -19.36 -4.84 33.87
C ILE A 162 -19.91 -4.74 35.30
N GLY A 163 -19.22 -5.41 36.24
CA GLY A 163 -19.66 -5.50 37.63
C GLY A 163 -19.82 -4.11 38.22
N GLU A 164 -20.90 -3.93 38.92
CA GLU A 164 -21.19 -2.81 39.80
C GLU A 164 -19.96 -2.51 40.66
N TYR A 165 -19.38 -1.36 40.46
CA TYR A 165 -18.49 -0.78 41.49
C TYR A 165 -19.40 -0.22 42.58
N GLY A 166 -19.56 -1.01 43.67
CA GLY A 166 -20.04 -0.49 44.93
C GLY A 166 -19.03 0.40 45.62
#